data_7dda153599795aa5db832bb65ba3b6d9
#
_entry.id   7dda153599795aa5db832bb65ba3b6d9
#
_cell.length_a   1.000
_cell.length_b   1.000
_cell.length_c   1.000
_cell.angle_alpha   90.00
_cell.angle_beta   90.00
_cell.angle_gamma   90.00
#
_symmetry.space_group_name_H-M   'P 1'
#
loop_
_entity.id
_entity.type
_entity.pdbx_description
1 polymer ?
#
loop_
_entity_poly.entity_id
_entity_poly.type
_entity_poly.pdbx_seq_one_letter_code
_entity_poly.pdbx_strand_id
1 'polypeptide(L)'
;MRLRYPPWILRLTLAVLLAPVLPPLTQAQVIKAGPPSCPGVALTFDLCPVRKGTGYDQALIDYLIEQKIPATFFMSGKWMARHEQQVQALLQIPFFEVGTHGEVHAHLPLHSAEEQKQEILGPVRLLKTKYSHSATLFRPPYGEFNDDTINVVRTLGLQFILWNVVSGDPDQTITAGQIEDRLKRSVRKGSVIVMHANGKGKHTHEVVQGLHDHLLPERNLTPMTISDLQTCNGKAAP
;
A
#
# COMPACT_ATOMS: atom_id res chain seq x y z
N MET A 1 5.15 -28.45 -85.26
CA MET A 1 4.08 -27.81 -84.50
C MET A 1 4.42 -27.90 -83.05
N ARG A 2 4.98 -26.81 -82.47
CA ARG A 2 5.44 -26.80 -81.01
C ARG A 2 4.49 -25.95 -80.24
N LEU A 3 3.72 -26.54 -79.34
CA LEU A 3 2.85 -25.88 -78.40
C LEU A 3 3.69 -25.25 -77.26
N ARG A 4 3.65 -23.93 -77.14
CA ARG A 4 4.23 -23.19 -76.02
C ARG A 4 3.14 -23.00 -74.98
N TYR A 5 3.36 -23.50 -73.76
CA TYR A 5 2.57 -23.20 -72.59
C TYR A 5 3.17 -21.96 -71.87
N PRO A 6 2.39 -20.99 -71.44
CA PRO A 6 2.89 -19.89 -70.66
C PRO A 6 2.99 -20.30 -69.17
N PRO A 7 4.03 -19.90 -68.43
CA PRO A 7 4.16 -20.25 -67.02
C PRO A 7 3.36 -19.26 -66.14
N TRP A 8 2.22 -19.69 -65.68
CA TRP A 8 1.54 -19.04 -64.58
C TRP A 8 2.14 -19.58 -63.27
N ILE A 9 3.16 -18.87 -62.72
CA ILE A 9 3.71 -19.17 -61.41
C ILE A 9 2.75 -18.55 -60.37
N LEU A 10 1.92 -19.41 -59.78
CA LEU A 10 1.09 -19.09 -58.62
C LEU A 10 2.01 -18.88 -57.43
N ARG A 11 2.33 -17.63 -57.08
CA ARG A 11 3.05 -17.30 -55.83
C ARG A 11 2.04 -17.41 -54.68
N LEU A 12 2.05 -18.56 -53.96
CA LEU A 12 1.42 -18.64 -52.65
C LEU A 12 2.23 -17.80 -51.67
N THR A 13 1.73 -16.61 -51.36
CA THR A 13 2.25 -15.83 -50.21
C THR A 13 1.69 -16.43 -48.94
N LEU A 14 2.52 -17.17 -48.24
CA LEU A 14 2.23 -17.66 -46.89
C LEU A 14 2.20 -16.45 -45.95
N ALA A 15 1.01 -15.95 -45.60
CA ALA A 15 0.84 -14.93 -44.56
C ALA A 15 1.04 -15.61 -43.22
N VAL A 16 2.22 -15.44 -42.64
CA VAL A 16 2.50 -15.81 -41.24
C VAL A 16 1.75 -14.84 -40.32
N LEU A 17 0.59 -15.28 -39.83
CA LEU A 17 -0.10 -14.56 -38.76
C LEU A 17 0.74 -14.65 -37.49
N LEU A 18 1.52 -13.60 -37.20
CA LEU A 18 2.15 -13.40 -35.90
C LEU A 18 1.02 -13.12 -34.89
N ALA A 19 0.63 -14.16 -34.14
CA ALA A 19 -0.23 -13.97 -32.98
C ALA A 19 0.53 -13.08 -31.97
N PRO A 20 -0.14 -12.05 -31.40
CA PRO A 20 0.50 -11.23 -30.37
C PRO A 20 0.85 -12.13 -29.19
N VAL A 21 2.15 -12.25 -28.87
CA VAL A 21 2.62 -12.89 -27.66
C VAL A 21 2.25 -11.92 -26.51
N LEU A 22 1.15 -12.23 -25.83
CA LEU A 22 0.80 -11.53 -24.60
C LEU A 22 1.95 -11.74 -23.61
N PRO A 23 2.47 -10.66 -22.98
CA PRO A 23 3.50 -10.82 -21.97
C PRO A 23 2.95 -11.72 -20.85
N PRO A 24 3.79 -12.59 -20.25
CA PRO A 24 3.35 -13.43 -19.15
C PRO A 24 2.83 -12.50 -18.03
N LEU A 25 1.64 -12.84 -17.50
CA LEU A 25 1.09 -12.17 -16.32
C LEU A 25 2.13 -12.32 -15.19
N THR A 26 2.89 -11.27 -14.93
CA THR A 26 3.84 -11.25 -13.82
C THR A 26 3.08 -11.56 -12.53
N GLN A 27 3.58 -12.52 -11.77
CA GLN A 27 3.02 -12.87 -10.47
C GLN A 27 2.94 -11.61 -9.62
N ALA A 28 1.80 -11.33 -8.97
CA ALA A 28 1.68 -10.16 -8.11
C ALA A 28 2.72 -10.27 -6.99
N GLN A 29 3.68 -9.37 -7.02
CA GLN A 29 4.73 -9.35 -6.03
C GLN A 29 4.18 -8.81 -4.71
N VAL A 30 4.35 -9.57 -3.63
CA VAL A 30 4.04 -9.10 -2.27
C VAL A 30 5.19 -8.18 -1.82
N ILE A 31 4.89 -6.90 -1.71
CA ILE A 31 5.88 -5.87 -1.35
C ILE A 31 5.92 -5.74 0.17
N LYS A 32 7.04 -6.11 0.78
CA LYS A 32 7.26 -6.02 2.23
C LYS A 32 8.30 -4.97 2.62
N ALA A 33 9.13 -4.56 1.67
CA ALA A 33 10.22 -3.63 1.87
C ALA A 33 10.56 -2.94 0.55
N GLY A 34 11.18 -1.78 0.62
CA GLY A 34 11.86 -1.14 -0.50
C GLY A 34 13.25 -1.74 -0.78
N PRO A 35 13.96 -1.21 -1.79
CA PRO A 35 15.33 -1.63 -2.10
C PRO A 35 16.25 -1.47 -0.88
N PRO A 36 17.12 -2.46 -0.57
CA PRO A 36 17.99 -2.39 0.62
C PRO A 36 19.07 -1.30 0.55
N SER A 37 19.32 -0.77 -0.65
CA SER A 37 20.22 0.37 -0.86
C SER A 37 19.55 1.72 -0.63
N CYS A 38 18.20 1.78 -0.66
CA CYS A 38 17.44 3.02 -0.50
C CYS A 38 17.49 3.51 0.95
N PRO A 39 17.94 4.74 1.23
CA PRO A 39 17.94 5.28 2.58
C PRO A 39 16.54 5.60 3.12
N GLY A 40 15.51 5.31 2.34
CA GLY A 40 14.10 5.55 2.68
C GLY A 40 13.55 4.57 3.70
N VAL A 41 12.55 5.04 4.45
CA VAL A 41 11.70 4.27 5.35
C VAL A 41 10.26 4.71 5.15
N ALA A 42 9.35 3.77 4.86
CA ALA A 42 7.94 4.09 4.77
C ALA A 42 7.28 4.01 6.16
N LEU A 43 6.76 5.13 6.62
CA LEU A 43 5.85 5.22 7.76
C LEU A 43 4.44 4.94 7.24
N THR A 44 3.85 3.82 7.65
CA THR A 44 2.55 3.40 7.14
C THR A 44 1.54 3.18 8.25
N PHE A 45 0.31 3.64 8.03
CA PHE A 45 -0.72 3.67 9.06
C PHE A 45 -2.01 3.02 8.57
N ASP A 46 -2.50 2.04 9.34
CA ASP A 46 -3.77 1.39 9.07
C ASP A 46 -4.92 2.15 9.75
N LEU A 47 -5.95 2.48 8.98
CA LEU A 47 -7.17 3.15 9.38
C LEU A 47 -8.34 2.17 9.23
N CYS A 48 -8.51 1.30 10.21
CA CYS A 48 -9.57 0.31 10.27
C CYS A 48 -10.64 0.67 11.32
N PRO A 49 -11.84 0.07 11.26
CA PRO A 49 -12.90 0.35 12.23
C PRO A 49 -12.48 0.06 13.65
N VAL A 50 -12.87 0.93 14.58
CA VAL A 50 -12.70 0.73 16.02
C VAL A 50 -14.06 0.61 16.72
N ARG A 51 -14.09 -0.10 17.85
CA ARG A 51 -15.31 -0.24 18.67
C ARG A 51 -15.50 0.93 19.64
N LYS A 52 -14.42 1.57 20.06
CA LYS A 52 -14.40 2.66 21.04
C LYS A 52 -13.45 3.77 20.57
N GLY A 53 -13.68 5.00 21.04
CA GLY A 53 -12.87 6.16 20.68
C GLY A 53 -13.31 6.81 19.37
N THR A 54 -12.58 7.85 18.97
CA THR A 54 -12.86 8.65 17.76
C THR A 54 -12.58 7.89 16.48
N GLY A 55 -11.72 6.87 16.51
CA GLY A 55 -11.29 6.17 15.30
C GLY A 55 -10.27 6.95 14.46
N TYR A 56 -9.69 8.03 15.02
CA TYR A 56 -8.75 8.90 14.35
C TYR A 56 -7.79 9.55 15.37
N ASP A 57 -6.51 9.50 15.11
CA ASP A 57 -5.48 10.11 15.93
C ASP A 57 -5.09 11.48 15.36
N GLN A 58 -5.87 12.50 15.76
CA GLN A 58 -5.68 13.87 15.27
C GLN A 58 -4.28 14.40 15.61
N ALA A 59 -3.76 14.15 16.81
CA ALA A 59 -2.46 14.66 17.23
C ALA A 59 -1.31 14.10 16.38
N LEU A 60 -1.38 12.79 16.05
CA LEU A 60 -0.44 12.16 15.13
C LEU A 60 -0.49 12.82 13.74
N ILE A 61 -1.70 13.01 13.20
CA ILE A 61 -1.86 13.58 11.86
C ILE A 61 -1.39 15.03 11.82
N ASP A 62 -1.71 15.84 12.82
CA ASP A 62 -1.27 17.22 12.92
C ASP A 62 0.27 17.31 12.97
N TYR A 63 0.93 16.44 13.74
CA TYR A 63 2.38 16.34 13.78
C TYR A 63 2.99 15.97 12.42
N LEU A 64 2.44 14.96 11.74
CA LEU A 64 2.91 14.57 10.40
C LEU A 64 2.80 15.73 9.40
N ILE A 65 1.73 16.52 9.48
CA ILE A 65 1.50 17.69 8.61
C ILE A 65 2.48 18.81 8.97
N GLU A 66 2.61 19.17 10.24
CA GLU A 66 3.47 20.24 10.73
C GLU A 66 4.94 20.00 10.36
N GLN A 67 5.40 18.76 10.55
CA GLN A 67 6.78 18.36 10.25
C GLN A 67 6.95 17.95 8.77
N LYS A 68 5.91 18.01 7.95
CA LYS A 68 5.91 17.61 6.54
C LYS A 68 6.46 16.18 6.32
N ILE A 69 6.07 15.25 7.16
CA ILE A 69 6.56 13.87 7.13
C ILE A 69 5.74 13.07 6.10
N PRO A 70 6.35 12.56 5.00
CA PRO A 70 5.67 11.67 4.07
C PRO A 70 5.17 10.40 4.77
N ALA A 71 3.93 10.01 4.46
CA ALA A 71 3.30 8.84 5.05
C ALA A 71 2.33 8.16 4.07
N THR A 72 2.08 6.86 4.26
CA THR A 72 1.07 6.11 3.51
C THR A 72 -0.02 5.59 4.45
N PHE A 73 -1.28 5.90 4.13
CA PHE A 73 -2.45 5.49 4.90
C PHE A 73 -3.23 4.42 4.17
N PHE A 74 -3.52 3.31 4.84
CA PHE A 74 -4.37 2.23 4.33
C PHE A 74 -5.75 2.30 4.98
N MET A 75 -6.77 2.70 4.21
CA MET A 75 -8.10 3.00 4.71
C MET A 75 -9.10 1.89 4.38
N SER A 76 -9.84 1.38 5.37
CA SER A 76 -10.96 0.47 5.11
C SER A 76 -12.24 1.23 4.73
N GLY A 77 -13.10 0.60 3.93
CA GLY A 77 -14.36 1.21 3.47
C GLY A 77 -15.26 1.65 4.62
N LYS A 78 -15.43 0.77 5.62
CA LYS A 78 -16.24 1.07 6.81
C LYS A 78 -15.67 2.21 7.66
N TRP A 79 -14.34 2.37 7.70
CA TRP A 79 -13.72 3.51 8.36
C TRP A 79 -13.98 4.79 7.57
N MET A 80 -13.73 4.77 6.25
CA MET A 80 -13.96 5.92 5.37
C MET A 80 -15.40 6.43 5.42
N ALA A 81 -16.38 5.52 5.47
CA ALA A 81 -17.78 5.88 5.56
C ALA A 81 -18.16 6.63 6.86
N ARG A 82 -17.37 6.48 7.92
CA ARG A 82 -17.59 7.15 9.21
C ARG A 82 -16.73 8.41 9.39
N HIS A 83 -15.72 8.61 8.55
CA HIS A 83 -14.70 9.65 8.70
C HIS A 83 -14.53 10.46 7.40
N GLU A 84 -15.64 10.83 6.76
CA GLU A 84 -15.63 11.47 5.43
C GLU A 84 -14.78 12.73 5.37
N GLN A 85 -14.85 13.57 6.42
CA GLN A 85 -14.07 14.81 6.50
C GLN A 85 -12.57 14.51 6.60
N GLN A 86 -12.19 13.51 7.42
CA GLN A 86 -10.81 13.09 7.56
C GLN A 86 -10.25 12.49 6.28
N VAL A 87 -11.04 11.66 5.57
CA VAL A 87 -10.64 11.13 4.25
C VAL A 87 -10.35 12.28 3.30
N GLN A 88 -11.26 13.26 3.22
CA GLN A 88 -11.08 14.41 2.33
C GLN A 88 -9.84 15.23 2.71
N ALA A 89 -9.61 15.46 4.01
CA ALA A 89 -8.45 16.18 4.51
C ALA A 89 -7.14 15.46 4.16
N LEU A 90 -7.04 14.14 4.43
CA LEU A 90 -5.84 13.36 4.15
C LEU A 90 -5.51 13.33 2.65
N LEU A 91 -6.51 13.26 1.78
CA LEU A 91 -6.33 13.27 0.32
C LEU A 91 -5.83 14.62 -0.24
N GLN A 92 -5.95 15.73 0.53
CA GLN A 92 -5.47 17.04 0.12
C GLN A 92 -4.00 17.29 0.50
N ILE A 93 -3.38 16.44 1.33
CA ILE A 93 -1.99 16.61 1.74
C ILE A 93 -1.07 16.01 0.67
N PRO A 94 -0.23 16.81 -0.01
CA PRO A 94 0.49 16.38 -1.21
C PRO A 94 1.60 15.35 -0.96
N PHE A 95 2.05 15.21 0.28
CA PHE A 95 3.05 14.24 0.69
C PHE A 95 2.45 13.03 1.43
N PHE A 96 1.13 12.89 1.46
CA PHE A 96 0.44 11.70 1.93
C PHE A 96 0.02 10.83 0.74
N GLU A 97 0.17 9.53 0.89
CA GLU A 97 -0.29 8.52 -0.04
C GLU A 97 -1.42 7.71 0.58
N VAL A 98 -2.43 7.37 -0.22
CA VAL A 98 -3.60 6.64 0.25
C VAL A 98 -3.75 5.33 -0.52
N GLY A 99 -3.79 4.22 0.22
CA GLY A 99 -4.17 2.89 -0.23
C GLY A 99 -5.44 2.40 0.46
N THR A 100 -5.83 1.16 0.16
CA THR A 100 -7.04 0.53 0.72
C THR A 100 -6.71 -0.62 1.67
N HIS A 101 -7.65 -0.92 2.62
CA HIS A 101 -7.46 -1.89 3.69
C HIS A 101 -8.71 -2.76 3.94
N GLY A 102 -9.31 -3.26 2.86
CA GLY A 102 -10.56 -4.01 2.91
C GLY A 102 -11.79 -3.14 3.19
N GLU A 103 -12.98 -3.69 3.00
CA GLU A 103 -14.25 -2.98 3.22
C GLU A 103 -14.61 -2.94 4.70
N VAL A 104 -14.72 -4.12 5.34
CA VAL A 104 -15.13 -4.24 6.75
C VAL A 104 -13.99 -4.73 7.66
N HIS A 105 -12.79 -4.90 7.13
CA HIS A 105 -11.62 -5.46 7.83
C HIS A 105 -11.80 -6.95 8.14
N ALA A 106 -12.21 -7.74 7.13
CA ALA A 106 -12.45 -9.17 7.24
C ALA A 106 -11.16 -9.99 7.24
N HIS A 107 -11.21 -11.21 7.79
CA HIS A 107 -10.17 -12.23 7.66
C HIS A 107 -10.24 -12.89 6.27
N LEU A 108 -9.56 -12.32 5.29
CA LEU A 108 -9.68 -12.70 3.87
C LEU A 108 -9.57 -14.21 3.61
N PRO A 109 -8.61 -14.96 4.20
CA PRO A 109 -8.48 -16.39 3.94
C PRO A 109 -9.68 -17.25 4.35
N LEU A 110 -10.60 -16.70 5.16
CA LEU A 110 -11.82 -17.38 5.61
C LEU A 110 -12.99 -17.19 4.64
N HIS A 111 -12.79 -16.47 3.56
CA HIS A 111 -13.80 -16.10 2.57
C HIS A 111 -13.49 -16.67 1.20
N SER A 112 -14.53 -16.92 0.39
CA SER A 112 -14.36 -17.30 -1.01
C SER A 112 -13.67 -16.20 -1.83
N ALA A 113 -13.09 -16.55 -2.96
CA ALA A 113 -12.43 -15.59 -3.85
C ALA A 113 -13.35 -14.43 -4.28
N GLU A 114 -14.63 -14.68 -4.50
CA GLU A 114 -15.59 -13.62 -4.85
C GLU A 114 -15.90 -12.69 -3.67
N GLU A 115 -16.05 -13.22 -2.45
CA GLU A 115 -16.20 -12.41 -1.25
C GLU A 115 -14.93 -11.58 -0.97
N GLN A 116 -13.74 -12.17 -1.11
CA GLN A 116 -12.47 -11.44 -1.03
C GLN A 116 -12.42 -10.31 -2.07
N LYS A 117 -12.88 -10.55 -3.29
CA LYS A 117 -12.95 -9.52 -4.34
C LYS A 117 -13.86 -8.36 -3.95
N GLN A 118 -15.02 -8.63 -3.35
CA GLN A 118 -15.91 -7.56 -2.88
C GLN A 118 -15.29 -6.78 -1.74
N GLU A 119 -14.66 -7.46 -0.78
CA GLU A 119 -13.95 -6.86 0.35
C GLU A 119 -12.80 -5.95 -0.11
N ILE A 120 -12.05 -6.35 -1.15
CA ILE A 120 -10.93 -5.56 -1.68
C ILE A 120 -11.42 -4.41 -2.58
N LEU A 121 -12.43 -4.65 -3.42
CA LEU A 121 -12.91 -3.70 -4.41
C LEU A 121 -13.80 -2.59 -3.83
N GLY A 122 -14.52 -2.86 -2.72
CA GLY A 122 -15.42 -1.91 -2.06
C GLY A 122 -14.75 -0.55 -1.79
N PRO A 123 -13.67 -0.49 -1.01
CA PRO A 123 -12.97 0.76 -0.70
C PRO A 123 -12.33 1.42 -1.92
N VAL A 124 -11.86 0.64 -2.91
CA VAL A 124 -11.33 1.19 -4.18
C VAL A 124 -12.42 1.95 -4.93
N ARG A 125 -13.62 1.36 -5.04
CA ARG A 125 -14.78 2.01 -5.67
C ARG A 125 -15.19 3.27 -4.91
N LEU A 126 -15.24 3.20 -3.57
CA LEU A 126 -15.62 4.32 -2.73
C LEU A 126 -14.67 5.52 -2.95
N LEU A 127 -13.34 5.29 -2.92
CA LEU A 127 -12.35 6.32 -3.20
C LEU A 127 -12.53 6.91 -4.60
N LYS A 128 -12.75 6.08 -5.61
CA LYS A 128 -12.93 6.53 -7.00
C LYS A 128 -14.20 7.33 -7.19
N THR A 129 -15.35 6.84 -6.70
CA THR A 129 -16.66 7.43 -7.00
C THR A 129 -16.97 8.66 -6.16
N LYS A 130 -16.58 8.66 -4.89
CA LYS A 130 -16.88 9.74 -3.96
C LYS A 130 -15.81 10.82 -3.90
N TYR A 131 -14.53 10.44 -4.02
CA TYR A 131 -13.41 11.34 -3.82
C TYR A 131 -12.57 11.58 -5.08
N SER A 132 -12.95 10.97 -6.23
CA SER A 132 -12.18 11.03 -7.49
C SER A 132 -10.73 10.56 -7.36
N HIS A 133 -10.42 9.75 -6.32
CA HIS A 133 -9.10 9.23 -6.04
C HIS A 133 -8.96 7.79 -6.55
N SER A 134 -7.88 7.51 -7.28
CA SER A 134 -7.57 6.17 -7.80
C SER A 134 -6.52 5.51 -6.92
N ALA A 135 -6.94 4.67 -5.98
CA ALA A 135 -6.02 3.89 -5.16
C ALA A 135 -5.36 2.78 -6.00
N THR A 136 -4.05 2.67 -5.86
CA THR A 136 -3.22 1.64 -6.51
C THR A 136 -2.63 0.63 -5.52
N LEU A 137 -2.69 0.94 -4.22
CA LEU A 137 -2.12 0.14 -3.14
C LEU A 137 -3.23 -0.54 -2.34
N PHE A 138 -3.01 -1.81 -2.03
CA PHE A 138 -3.86 -2.59 -1.13
C PHE A 138 -3.02 -3.26 -0.05
N ARG A 139 -3.47 -3.17 1.20
CA ARG A 139 -2.93 -3.92 2.33
C ARG A 139 -4.03 -4.82 2.91
N PRO A 140 -3.81 -6.13 3.05
CA PRO A 140 -4.82 -7.02 3.62
C PRO A 140 -4.97 -6.75 5.12
N PRO A 141 -6.22 -6.79 5.65
CA PRO A 141 -6.46 -6.79 7.09
C PRO A 141 -5.64 -7.88 7.80
N TYR A 142 -5.10 -7.55 8.97
CA TYR A 142 -4.26 -8.44 9.78
C TYR A 142 -2.95 -8.91 9.11
N GLY A 143 -2.69 -8.51 7.86
CA GLY A 143 -1.62 -9.08 7.03
C GLY A 143 -1.92 -10.49 6.53
N GLU A 144 -3.16 -10.95 6.63
CA GLU A 144 -3.60 -12.30 6.26
C GLU A 144 -4.00 -12.37 4.78
N PHE A 145 -3.54 -13.41 4.12
CA PHE A 145 -3.84 -13.67 2.70
C PHE A 145 -3.62 -15.13 2.33
N ASN A 146 -4.22 -15.53 1.22
CA ASN A 146 -4.00 -16.80 0.54
C ASN A 146 -3.79 -16.54 -0.98
N ASP A 147 -3.69 -17.61 -1.77
CA ASP A 147 -3.48 -17.49 -3.21
C ASP A 147 -4.64 -16.77 -3.91
N ASP A 148 -5.88 -16.96 -3.45
CA ASP A 148 -7.04 -16.24 -3.97
C ASP A 148 -6.91 -14.74 -3.73
N THR A 149 -6.45 -14.32 -2.54
CA THR A 149 -6.20 -12.90 -2.22
C THR A 149 -5.19 -12.29 -3.20
N ILE A 150 -4.07 -12.98 -3.45
CA ILE A 150 -3.02 -12.53 -4.37
C ILE A 150 -3.59 -12.41 -5.80
N ASN A 151 -4.35 -13.41 -6.25
CA ASN A 151 -4.95 -13.43 -7.57
C ASN A 151 -5.98 -12.31 -7.77
N VAL A 152 -6.81 -12.05 -6.76
CA VAL A 152 -7.79 -10.96 -6.78
C VAL A 152 -7.09 -9.61 -6.88
N VAL A 153 -6.11 -9.33 -6.02
CA VAL A 153 -5.35 -8.06 -6.03
C VAL A 153 -4.69 -7.83 -7.38
N ARG A 154 -4.06 -8.87 -7.94
CA ARG A 154 -3.46 -8.82 -9.28
C ARG A 154 -4.48 -8.50 -10.37
N THR A 155 -5.64 -9.18 -10.35
CA THR A 155 -6.70 -8.98 -11.35
C THR A 155 -7.27 -7.56 -11.31
N LEU A 156 -7.29 -6.95 -10.12
CA LEU A 156 -7.72 -5.57 -9.91
C LEU A 156 -6.64 -4.53 -10.26
N GLY A 157 -5.43 -4.97 -10.63
CA GLY A 157 -4.31 -4.09 -10.95
C GLY A 157 -3.74 -3.35 -9.75
N LEU A 158 -3.96 -3.87 -8.53
CA LEU A 158 -3.46 -3.29 -7.29
C LEU A 158 -2.09 -3.86 -6.93
N GLN A 159 -1.28 -3.08 -6.24
CA GLN A 159 -0.05 -3.52 -5.62
C GLN A 159 -0.34 -4.07 -4.21
N PHE A 160 0.22 -5.24 -3.91
CA PHE A 160 0.02 -5.93 -2.65
C PHE A 160 1.08 -5.50 -1.64
N ILE A 161 0.68 -4.72 -0.61
CA ILE A 161 1.60 -4.12 0.36
C ILE A 161 1.47 -4.79 1.72
N LEU A 162 2.60 -5.28 2.23
CA LEU A 162 2.76 -5.70 3.62
C LEU A 162 3.79 -4.78 4.31
N TRP A 163 4.54 -5.35 5.25
CA TRP A 163 5.59 -4.68 6.02
C TRP A 163 6.70 -5.66 6.38
N ASN A 164 7.84 -5.15 6.75
CA ASN A 164 8.95 -5.91 7.34
C ASN A 164 9.28 -5.47 8.76
N VAL A 165 8.64 -4.40 9.25
CA VAL A 165 8.80 -3.92 10.62
C VAL A 165 7.43 -3.76 11.28
N VAL A 166 7.22 -4.48 12.38
CA VAL A 166 6.02 -4.38 13.23
C VAL A 166 6.34 -3.47 14.40
N SER A 167 5.63 -2.34 14.52
CA SER A 167 5.78 -1.44 15.69
C SER A 167 5.32 -2.11 16.97
N GLY A 168 4.16 -2.76 16.93
CA GLY A 168 3.47 -3.32 18.09
C GLY A 168 2.54 -2.31 18.76
N ASP A 169 2.33 -1.15 18.16
CA ASP A 169 1.53 -0.04 18.70
C ASP A 169 0.09 -0.39 19.11
N PRO A 170 -0.62 -1.38 18.50
CA PRO A 170 -1.98 -1.72 18.95
C PRO A 170 -2.03 -2.50 20.27
N ASP A 171 -0.90 -2.98 20.76
CA ASP A 171 -0.84 -3.66 22.05
C ASP A 171 -0.90 -2.65 23.21
N GLN A 172 -2.01 -2.64 23.93
CA GLN A 172 -2.27 -1.70 25.02
C GLN A 172 -1.40 -1.93 26.25
N THR A 173 -0.66 -3.05 26.32
CA THR A 173 0.15 -3.46 27.48
C THR A 173 1.59 -2.98 27.39
N ILE A 174 2.08 -2.61 26.20
CA ILE A 174 3.45 -2.16 25.99
C ILE A 174 3.57 -0.62 26.12
N THR A 175 4.75 -0.18 26.54
CA THR A 175 5.08 1.25 26.68
C THR A 175 5.67 1.81 25.40
N ALA A 176 5.68 3.14 25.25
CA ALA A 176 6.36 3.82 24.14
C ALA A 176 7.82 3.40 24.03
N GLY A 177 8.57 3.38 25.13
CA GLY A 177 9.97 2.95 25.13
C GLY A 177 10.19 1.51 24.64
N GLN A 178 9.27 0.59 24.95
CA GLN A 178 9.35 -0.78 24.41
C GLN A 178 9.11 -0.84 22.90
N ILE A 179 8.22 0.01 22.39
CA ILE A 179 8.01 0.16 20.94
C ILE A 179 9.25 0.76 20.28
N GLU A 180 9.80 1.83 20.85
CA GLU A 180 11.02 2.48 20.36
C GLU A 180 12.20 1.50 20.32
N ASP A 181 12.41 0.73 21.39
CA ASP A 181 13.47 -0.28 21.44
C ASP A 181 13.30 -1.36 20.35
N ARG A 182 12.05 -1.76 20.05
CA ARG A 182 11.75 -2.68 18.96
C ARG A 182 12.11 -2.05 17.62
N LEU A 183 11.72 -0.80 17.41
CA LEU A 183 12.02 -0.07 16.18
C LEU A 183 13.52 0.18 16.00
N LYS A 184 14.24 0.52 17.07
CA LYS A 184 15.71 0.65 17.08
C LYS A 184 16.41 -0.64 16.63
N ARG A 185 15.88 -1.81 16.96
CA ARG A 185 16.46 -3.10 16.52
C ARG A 185 16.10 -3.48 15.09
N SER A 186 14.98 -2.99 14.56
CA SER A 186 14.37 -3.52 13.33
C SER A 186 14.46 -2.59 12.13
N VAL A 187 14.38 -1.26 12.35
CA VAL A 187 14.34 -0.26 11.28
C VAL A 187 15.70 -0.15 10.60
N ARG A 188 15.69 -0.19 9.29
CA ARG A 188 16.86 -0.08 8.41
C ARG A 188 16.44 0.48 7.06
N LYS A 189 17.41 0.70 6.17
CA LYS A 189 17.17 1.11 4.78
C LYS A 189 16.12 0.21 4.11
N GLY A 190 15.16 0.82 3.43
CA GLY A 190 14.06 0.12 2.77
C GLY A 190 12.97 -0.42 3.70
N SER A 191 12.96 -0.10 5.00
CA SER A 191 11.93 -0.57 5.93
C SER A 191 10.55 -0.03 5.59
N VAL A 192 9.54 -0.90 5.71
CA VAL A 192 8.12 -0.54 5.73
C VAL A 192 7.59 -0.86 7.12
N ILE A 193 7.19 0.17 7.86
CA ILE A 193 6.73 0.06 9.25
C ILE A 193 5.21 0.09 9.28
N VAL A 194 4.58 -0.93 9.90
CA VAL A 194 3.13 -0.90 10.16
C VAL A 194 2.83 -0.29 11.52
N MET A 195 1.95 0.69 11.52
CA MET A 195 1.40 1.40 12.68
C MET A 195 -0.10 1.67 12.46
N HIS A 196 -0.77 2.29 13.43
CA HIS A 196 -2.19 2.61 13.37
C HIS A 196 -2.44 4.08 13.68
N ALA A 197 -3.27 4.74 12.87
CA ALA A 197 -3.70 6.13 13.08
C ALA A 197 -5.20 6.24 13.45
N ASN A 198 -5.82 5.13 13.86
CA ASN A 198 -7.24 5.04 14.24
C ASN A 198 -7.48 5.03 15.75
N GLY A 199 -6.50 5.44 16.54
CA GLY A 199 -6.57 5.44 18.00
C GLY A 199 -6.40 4.05 18.65
N LYS A 200 -6.08 3.00 17.87
CA LYS A 200 -5.69 1.69 18.45
C LYS A 200 -4.31 1.73 19.07
N GLY A 201 -3.39 2.47 18.48
CA GLY A 201 -2.03 2.66 18.98
C GLY A 201 -2.00 3.73 20.07
N LYS A 202 -1.89 3.33 21.33
CA LYS A 202 -1.87 4.24 22.49
C LYS A 202 -0.70 5.23 22.44
N HIS A 203 0.44 4.81 21.90
CA HIS A 203 1.69 5.56 21.89
C HIS A 203 2.17 5.90 20.48
N THR A 204 1.32 5.74 19.44
CA THR A 204 1.78 5.89 18.05
C THR A 204 2.33 7.29 17.79
N HIS A 205 1.67 8.34 18.27
CA HIS A 205 2.15 9.73 18.11
C HIS A 205 3.54 9.92 18.74
N GLU A 206 3.71 9.58 20.01
CA GLU A 206 4.98 9.69 20.76
C GLU A 206 6.11 8.92 20.06
N VAL A 207 5.81 7.69 19.62
CA VAL A 207 6.78 6.84 18.92
C VAL A 207 7.18 7.41 17.55
N VAL A 208 6.23 8.01 16.82
CA VAL A 208 6.54 8.66 15.54
C VAL A 208 7.40 9.90 15.73
N GLN A 209 7.19 10.67 16.80
CA GLN A 209 8.09 11.76 17.19
C GLN A 209 9.51 11.23 17.45
N GLY A 210 9.66 10.20 18.29
CA GLY A 210 10.97 9.59 18.57
C GLY A 210 11.65 9.00 17.33
N LEU A 211 10.89 8.42 16.41
CA LEU A 211 11.41 7.97 15.10
C LEU A 211 11.95 9.15 14.30
N HIS A 212 11.15 10.20 14.11
CA HIS A 212 11.48 11.34 13.27
C HIS A 212 12.62 12.16 13.85
N ASP A 213 12.57 12.49 15.14
CA ASP A 213 13.52 13.43 15.77
C ASP A 213 14.87 12.79 16.13
N HIS A 214 14.90 11.46 16.30
CA HIS A 214 16.09 10.75 16.79
C HIS A 214 16.52 9.61 15.87
N LEU A 215 15.73 8.54 15.75
CA LEU A 215 16.19 7.30 15.13
C LEU A 215 16.52 7.43 13.64
N LEU A 216 15.69 8.13 12.89
CA LEU A 216 15.89 8.28 11.44
C LEU A 216 17.12 9.17 11.13
N PRO A 217 17.31 10.35 11.78
CA PRO A 217 18.51 11.16 11.62
C PRO A 217 19.79 10.42 12.02
N GLU A 218 19.82 9.74 13.17
CA GLU A 218 20.98 8.97 13.65
C GLU A 218 21.46 7.93 12.64
N ARG A 219 20.53 7.38 11.84
CA ARG A 219 20.81 6.34 10.83
C ARG A 219 20.90 6.85 9.41
N ASN A 220 20.80 8.16 9.20
CA ASN A 220 20.73 8.78 7.88
C ASN A 220 19.61 8.15 7.03
N LEU A 221 18.41 8.00 7.63
CA LEU A 221 17.21 7.48 7.00
C LEU A 221 16.21 8.62 6.76
N THR A 222 15.46 8.53 5.67
CA THR A 222 14.48 9.54 5.27
C THR A 222 13.07 8.94 5.19
N PRO A 223 12.04 9.58 5.79
CA PRO A 223 10.66 9.17 5.60
C PRO A 223 10.25 9.25 4.12
N MET A 224 9.52 8.27 3.63
CA MET A 224 9.01 8.19 2.26
C MET A 224 7.61 7.58 2.23
N THR A 225 6.85 7.86 1.17
CA THR A 225 5.67 7.06 0.85
C THR A 225 6.07 5.67 0.34
N ILE A 226 5.11 4.74 0.22
CA ILE A 226 5.40 3.41 -0.36
C ILE A 226 5.87 3.55 -1.81
N SER A 227 5.21 4.38 -2.62
CA SER A 227 5.57 4.57 -4.04
C SER A 227 6.96 5.18 -4.19
N ASP A 228 7.32 6.18 -3.39
CA ASP A 228 8.66 6.78 -3.41
C ASP A 228 9.72 5.79 -2.94
N LEU A 229 9.43 5.00 -1.91
CA LEU A 229 10.35 3.99 -1.40
C LEU A 229 10.65 2.90 -2.44
N GLN A 230 9.64 2.44 -3.19
CA GLN A 230 9.83 1.43 -4.23
C GLN A 230 10.76 1.87 -5.35
N THR A 231 10.66 3.13 -5.74
CA THR A 231 11.51 3.74 -6.79
C THR A 231 12.78 4.38 -6.25
N CYS A 232 12.90 4.46 -4.92
CA CYS A 232 13.94 5.19 -4.22
C CYS A 232 14.07 6.66 -4.67
N ASN A 233 12.95 7.29 -4.99
CA ASN A 233 12.86 8.65 -5.52
C ASN A 233 12.36 9.64 -4.45
N GLY A 234 12.72 9.45 -3.19
CA GLY A 234 12.30 10.35 -2.11
C GLY A 234 12.66 11.79 -2.41
N LYS A 235 11.66 12.59 -2.73
CA LYS A 235 11.78 14.04 -2.69
C LYS A 235 11.59 14.47 -1.24
N ALA A 236 12.48 15.30 -0.71
CA ALA A 236 12.16 16.02 0.52
C ALA A 236 10.80 16.71 0.33
N ALA A 237 9.94 16.66 1.34
CA ALA A 237 8.67 17.37 1.28
C ALA A 237 8.94 18.86 1.00
N PRO A 238 8.13 19.53 0.17
CA PRO A 238 8.33 20.90 -0.27
C PRO A 238 8.28 21.91 0.87
#